data_be86f8929f3108d280d15c4abd9782b2
#
_entry.id   be86f8929f3108d280d15c4abd9782b2
#
_cell.length_a   1.000
_cell.length_b   1.000
_cell.length_c   1.000
_cell.angle_alpha   90.00
_cell.angle_beta   90.00
_cell.angle_gamma   90.00
#
_symmetry.space_group_name_H-M   'P 1'
#
loop_
_entity.id
_entity.type
_entity.pdbx_description
1 polymer ?
#
loop_
_entity_poly.entity_id
_entity_poly.type
_entity_poly.pdbx_seq_one_letter_code
_entity_poly.pdbx_strand_id
1 'polypeptide(L)'
;KLFPMVMHKGEDTLQVQGRYVLSVDDGNAYMAAGLAGMGILWLPHYMARAPLASGDLLPLFEDWRLDTMPMFVAFPPNRHISLKLRVFIDWMIELMAEHAPVVG
;
A
#
# COMPACT_ATOMS: atom_id res chain seq x y z
N LYS A 1 6.57 13.38 10.91
CA LYS A 1 5.70 14.04 9.93
C LYS A 1 4.69 13.03 9.40
N LEU A 2 3.44 13.37 9.49
CA LEU A 2 2.36 12.50 9.03
C LEU A 2 2.04 12.78 7.57
N PHE A 3 1.79 11.72 6.83
CA PHE A 3 1.33 11.83 5.47
C PHE A 3 -0.18 12.13 5.46
N PRO A 4 -0.64 13.07 4.65
CA PRO A 4 -2.06 13.31 4.51
C PRO A 4 -2.75 12.12 3.84
N MET A 5 -3.96 11.80 4.30
CA MET A 5 -4.78 10.79 3.66
C MET A 5 -5.74 11.47 2.70
N VAL A 6 -5.62 11.16 1.42
CA VAL A 6 -6.48 11.70 0.38
C VAL A 6 -7.38 10.58 -0.14
N MET A 7 -8.68 10.82 -0.14
CA MET A 7 -9.67 9.85 -0.58
C MET A 7 -10.45 10.41 -1.77
N HIS A 8 -10.82 9.54 -2.68
CA HIS A 8 -11.54 9.89 -3.90
C HIS A 8 -12.83 9.07 -4.03
N LYS A 9 -13.90 9.75 -4.41
CA LYS A 9 -15.17 9.11 -4.73
C LYS A 9 -15.76 9.81 -5.94
N GLY A 10 -15.70 9.17 -7.10
CA GLY A 10 -16.07 9.82 -8.35
C GLY A 10 -15.20 11.05 -8.60
N GLU A 11 -15.81 12.22 -8.69
CA GLU A 11 -15.09 13.48 -8.87
C GLU A 11 -14.76 14.16 -7.52
N ASP A 12 -15.27 13.62 -6.41
CA ASP A 12 -15.04 14.20 -5.10
C ASP A 12 -13.66 13.78 -4.59
N THR A 13 -12.94 14.73 -4.01
CA THR A 13 -11.65 14.50 -3.38
C THR A 13 -11.69 15.08 -1.98
N LEU A 14 -11.29 14.29 -1.00
CA LEU A 14 -11.30 14.70 0.39
C LEU A 14 -9.94 14.42 1.02
N GLN A 15 -9.35 15.45 1.62
CA GLN A 15 -8.16 15.29 2.43
C GLN A 15 -8.59 15.10 3.88
N VAL A 16 -8.33 13.91 4.42
CA VAL A 16 -8.78 13.55 5.76
C VAL A 16 -7.71 13.90 6.79
N GLN A 17 -8.11 14.66 7.80
CA GLN A 17 -7.28 14.91 8.97
C GLN A 17 -8.03 14.37 10.19
N GLY A 18 -7.68 13.14 10.56
CA GLY A 18 -8.24 12.52 11.74
C GLY A 18 -7.35 12.69 12.97
N ARG A 19 -7.88 12.33 14.11
CA ARG A 19 -7.03 12.17 15.29
C ARG A 19 -6.26 10.87 15.18
N TYR A 20 -5.00 10.91 15.58
CA TYR A 20 -4.17 9.71 15.58
C TYR A 20 -3.65 9.46 16.98
N VAL A 21 -3.51 8.19 17.32
CA VAL A 21 -3.05 7.74 18.63
C VAL A 21 -1.62 7.21 18.58
N LEU A 22 -1.15 6.82 17.39
CA LEU A 22 0.16 6.24 17.20
C LEU A 22 0.65 6.52 15.80
N SER A 23 1.93 6.84 15.67
CA SER A 23 2.62 6.98 14.39
C SER A 23 3.84 6.08 14.39
N VAL A 24 3.98 5.27 13.36
CA VAL A 24 5.10 4.33 13.23
C VAL A 24 5.66 4.43 11.80
N ASP A 25 6.93 4.05 11.65
CA ASP A 25 7.62 4.06 10.36
C ASP A 25 7.89 2.65 9.82
N ASP A 26 7.36 1.63 10.47
CA ASP A 26 7.52 0.25 10.06
C ASP A 26 6.16 -0.38 9.75
N GLY A 27 6.04 -0.98 8.57
CA GLY A 27 4.78 -1.59 8.12
C GLY A 27 4.30 -2.72 9.00
N ASN A 28 5.20 -3.51 9.56
CA ASN A 28 4.82 -4.60 10.46
C ASN A 28 4.29 -4.08 11.79
N ALA A 29 4.92 -3.04 12.35
CA ALA A 29 4.43 -2.39 13.55
C ALA A 29 3.07 -1.74 13.31
N TYR A 30 2.88 -1.15 12.15
CA TYR A 30 1.63 -0.52 11.75
C TYR A 30 0.50 -1.57 11.70
N MET A 31 0.75 -2.70 11.04
CA MET A 31 -0.21 -3.80 10.97
C MET A 31 -0.53 -4.35 12.36
N ALA A 32 0.49 -4.58 13.18
CA ALA A 32 0.31 -5.09 14.54
C ALA A 32 -0.56 -4.16 15.38
N ALA A 33 -0.33 -2.86 15.29
CA ALA A 33 -1.14 -1.87 16.01
C ALA A 33 -2.61 -1.92 15.56
N GLY A 34 -2.85 -2.04 14.26
CA GLY A 34 -4.21 -2.16 13.74
C GLY A 34 -4.92 -3.43 14.18
N LEU A 35 -4.22 -4.57 14.14
CA LEU A 35 -4.77 -5.84 14.59
C LEU A 35 -5.06 -5.84 16.09
N ALA A 36 -4.33 -5.04 16.85
CA ALA A 36 -4.58 -4.85 18.28
C ALA A 36 -5.74 -3.89 18.57
N GLY A 37 -6.38 -3.35 17.55
CA GLY A 37 -7.56 -2.51 17.72
C GLY A 37 -7.25 -1.04 18.01
N MET A 38 -6.08 -0.56 17.63
CA MET A 38 -5.67 0.82 17.95
C MET A 38 -6.29 1.89 17.04
N GLY A 39 -6.94 1.51 15.94
CA GLY A 39 -7.57 2.49 15.08
C GLY A 39 -7.71 2.03 13.64
N ILE A 40 -7.83 3.00 12.74
CA ILE A 40 -8.02 2.78 11.33
C ILE A 40 -6.67 2.74 10.63
N LEU A 41 -6.50 1.75 9.75
CA LEU A 41 -5.29 1.56 8.96
C LEU A 41 -5.53 1.95 7.50
N TRP A 42 -4.48 2.46 6.88
CA TRP A 42 -4.40 2.64 5.45
C TRP A 42 -3.36 1.66 4.93
N LEU A 43 -3.82 0.59 4.28
CA LEU A 43 -2.96 -0.52 3.88
C LEU A 43 -3.05 -0.78 2.38
N PRO A 44 -1.93 -1.22 1.75
CA PRO A 44 -1.99 -1.79 0.42
C PRO A 44 -2.86 -3.06 0.41
N HIS A 45 -3.49 -3.34 -0.72
CA HIS A 45 -4.37 -4.50 -0.85
C HIS A 45 -3.66 -5.82 -0.52
N TYR A 46 -2.41 -5.98 -0.95
CA TYR A 46 -1.70 -7.23 -0.72
C TYR A 46 -1.45 -7.50 0.76
N MET A 47 -1.31 -6.46 1.59
CA MET A 47 -1.17 -6.62 3.03
C MET A 47 -2.50 -6.83 3.73
N ALA A 48 -3.56 -6.23 3.21
CA ALA A 48 -4.88 -6.27 3.84
C ALA A 48 -5.64 -7.54 3.52
N ARG A 49 -5.27 -8.24 2.46
CA ARG A 49 -6.06 -9.36 1.91
C ARG A 49 -6.31 -10.46 2.94
N ALA A 50 -5.28 -10.95 3.60
CA ALA A 50 -5.42 -12.02 4.57
C ALA A 50 -6.22 -11.62 5.81
N PRO A 51 -5.93 -10.47 6.47
CA PRO A 51 -6.72 -10.03 7.61
C PRO A 51 -8.18 -9.73 7.28
N LEU A 52 -8.47 -9.23 6.08
CA LEU A 52 -9.85 -9.00 5.65
C LEU A 52 -10.58 -10.34 5.45
N ALA A 53 -9.92 -11.32 4.85
CA ALA A 53 -10.51 -12.64 4.65
C ALA A 53 -10.79 -13.36 5.96
N SER A 54 -9.92 -13.20 6.97
CA SER A 54 -10.10 -13.84 8.27
C SER A 54 -11.05 -13.07 9.19
N GLY A 55 -11.41 -11.83 8.85
CA GLY A 55 -12.25 -10.99 9.69
C GLY A 55 -11.51 -10.23 10.78
N ASP A 56 -10.18 -10.33 10.82
CA ASP A 56 -9.37 -9.57 11.80
C ASP A 56 -9.36 -8.08 11.51
N LEU A 57 -9.56 -7.70 10.25
CA LEU A 57 -9.78 -6.33 9.83
C LEU A 57 -11.10 -6.23 9.08
N LEU A 58 -11.76 -5.08 9.20
CA LEU A 58 -13.00 -4.79 8.50
C LEU A 58 -12.76 -3.63 7.52
N PRO A 59 -13.29 -3.72 6.28
CA PRO A 59 -13.15 -2.61 5.35
C PRO A 59 -14.03 -1.44 5.76
N LEU A 60 -13.53 -0.23 5.58
CA LEU A 60 -14.27 1.00 5.81
C LEU A 60 -14.23 1.85 4.55
N PHE A 61 -15.30 2.59 4.32
CA PHE A 61 -15.39 3.53 3.20
C PHE A 61 -15.10 2.86 1.86
N GLU A 62 -15.73 1.73 1.60
CA GLU A 62 -15.47 0.90 0.42
C GLU A 62 -15.78 1.62 -0.89
N ASP A 63 -16.64 2.63 -0.87
CA ASP A 63 -16.97 3.43 -2.03
C ASP A 63 -15.98 4.58 -2.29
N TRP A 64 -14.97 4.73 -1.44
CA TRP A 64 -13.89 5.69 -1.61
C TRP A 64 -12.62 4.98 -2.05
N ARG A 65 -11.82 5.68 -2.87
CA ARG A 65 -10.51 5.17 -3.34
C ARG A 65 -9.40 5.98 -2.73
N LEU A 66 -8.28 5.31 -2.47
CA LEU A 66 -7.02 5.96 -2.09
C LEU A 66 -6.12 6.06 -3.32
N ASP A 67 -5.14 6.96 -3.24
CA ASP A 67 -4.18 7.11 -4.32
C ASP A 67 -3.37 5.82 -4.51
N THR A 68 -3.12 5.48 -5.77
CA THR A 68 -2.26 4.36 -6.11
C THR A 68 -0.81 4.69 -5.75
N MET A 69 -0.13 3.76 -5.11
CA MET A 69 1.29 3.90 -4.79
C MET A 69 2.10 3.15 -5.86
N PRO A 70 2.74 3.86 -6.80
CA PRO A 70 3.55 3.19 -7.80
C PRO A 70 4.83 2.64 -7.19
N MET A 71 5.24 1.47 -7.66
CA MET A 71 6.51 0.86 -7.25
C MET A 71 7.49 0.93 -8.41
N PHE A 72 8.74 1.22 -8.07
CA PHE A 72 9.80 1.39 -9.06
C PHE A 72 10.97 0.48 -8.72
N VAL A 73 11.65 -0.02 -9.74
CA VAL A 73 12.97 -0.63 -9.58
C VAL A 73 14.00 0.45 -9.85
N ALA A 74 14.82 0.73 -8.85
CA ALA A 74 15.86 1.75 -8.95
C ALA A 74 17.25 1.08 -9.04
N PHE A 75 18.07 1.58 -9.93
CA PHE A 75 19.45 1.09 -10.09
C PHE A 75 20.36 2.25 -10.48
N PRO A 76 21.70 2.11 -10.29
CA PRO A 76 22.63 3.20 -10.59
C PRO A 76 22.57 3.60 -12.07
N PRO A 77 22.50 4.91 -12.39
CA PRO A 77 22.21 5.37 -13.76
C PRO A 77 23.35 5.15 -14.74
N ASN A 78 24.59 5.01 -14.27
CA ASN A 78 25.78 4.90 -15.11
C ASN A 78 26.25 3.47 -15.32
N ARG A 79 25.42 2.48 -15.04
CA ARG A 79 25.79 1.08 -15.20
C ARG A 79 24.95 0.42 -16.28
N HIS A 80 25.60 -0.43 -17.06
CA HIS A 80 24.89 -1.31 -17.97
C HIS A 80 24.07 -2.31 -17.16
N ILE A 81 22.87 -2.55 -17.61
CA ILE A 81 22.01 -3.56 -16.99
C ILE A 81 22.57 -4.93 -17.38
N SER A 82 23.05 -5.69 -16.40
CA SER A 82 23.51 -7.06 -16.63
C SER A 82 22.33 -7.96 -16.98
N LEU A 83 22.60 -9.08 -17.62
CA LEU A 83 21.56 -10.05 -17.93
C LEU A 83 20.84 -10.54 -16.66
N LYS A 84 21.61 -10.75 -15.59
CA LYS A 84 21.05 -11.17 -14.30
C LYS A 84 20.06 -10.15 -13.76
N LEU A 85 20.42 -8.87 -13.81
CA LEU A 85 19.56 -7.81 -13.32
C LEU A 85 18.31 -7.68 -14.19
N ARG A 86 18.45 -7.79 -15.51
CA ARG A 86 17.30 -7.73 -16.41
C ARG A 86 16.33 -8.88 -16.17
N VAL A 87 16.85 -10.10 -16.01
CA VAL A 87 16.00 -11.26 -15.69
C VAL A 87 15.27 -11.07 -14.36
N PHE A 88 15.96 -10.54 -13.35
CA PHE A 88 15.34 -10.25 -12.06
C PHE A 88 14.24 -9.21 -12.18
N ILE A 89 14.50 -8.11 -12.90
CA ILE A 89 13.52 -7.05 -13.11
C ILE A 89 12.27 -7.58 -13.82
N ASP A 90 12.46 -8.34 -14.89
CA ASP A 90 11.36 -8.91 -15.65
C ASP A 90 10.53 -9.86 -14.80
N TRP A 91 11.19 -10.68 -13.98
CA TRP A 91 10.51 -11.57 -13.05
C TRP A 91 9.71 -10.80 -12.00
N MET A 92 10.28 -9.72 -11.44
CA MET A 92 9.59 -8.89 -10.46
C MET A 92 8.36 -8.22 -11.07
N ILE A 93 8.46 -7.74 -12.31
CA ILE A 93 7.32 -7.11 -12.98
C ILE A 93 6.20 -8.12 -13.14
N GLU A 94 6.49 -9.32 -13.59
CA GLU A 94 5.49 -10.38 -13.73
C GLU A 94 4.87 -10.76 -12.39
N LEU A 95 5.70 -10.91 -11.36
CA LEU A 95 5.25 -11.28 -10.03
C LEU A 95 4.33 -10.22 -9.46
N MET A 96 4.69 -8.96 -9.57
CA MET A 96 3.87 -7.85 -9.05
C MET A 96 2.59 -7.68 -9.85
N ALA A 97 2.62 -7.91 -11.16
CA ALA A 97 1.40 -7.86 -11.97
C ALA A 97 0.39 -8.93 -11.55
N GLU A 98 0.88 -10.08 -11.12
CA GLU A 98 0.04 -11.19 -10.66
C GLU A 98 -0.48 -10.97 -9.24
N HIS A 99 0.38 -10.54 -8.32
CA HIS A 99 0.06 -10.48 -6.89
C HIS A 99 -0.40 -9.10 -6.41
N ALA A 100 -0.07 -8.04 -7.12
CA ALA A 100 -0.44 -6.68 -6.75
C ALA A 100 -0.89 -5.89 -7.98
N PRO A 101 -1.94 -6.35 -8.68
CA PRO A 101 -2.42 -5.65 -9.86
C PRO A 101 -2.93 -4.25 -9.49
N VAL A 102 -2.76 -3.31 -10.42
CA VAL A 102 -3.33 -1.98 -10.24
C VAL A 102 -4.84 -2.10 -10.42
N VAL A 103 -5.56 -1.93 -9.34
CA VAL A 103 -7.03 -1.93 -9.36
C VAL A 103 -7.45 -0.46 -9.36
N GLY A 104 -7.89 -0.02 -10.50
CA GLY A 104 -8.36 1.36 -10.71
C GLY A 104 -9.66 1.67 -9.99
#